data_2d1801ddae775bfb8d7b6f9324eb4767
#
_entry.id   2d1801ddae775bfb8d7b6f9324eb4767
#
_cell.length_a   1.000
_cell.length_b   1.000
_cell.length_c   1.000
_cell.angle_alpha   90.00
_cell.angle_beta   90.00
_cell.angle_gamma   90.00
#
_symmetry.space_group_name_H-M   'P 1'
#
loop_
_entity.id
_entity.type
_entity.pdbx_description
1 polymer ?
#
loop_
_entity_poly.entity_id
_entity_poly.type
_entity_poly.pdbx_seq_one_letter_code
_entity_poly.pdbx_strand_id
1 'polypeptide(L)'
;RVAALEGGVAALALASGMAAITAAIQTIAETGDNIVSASTLYGGTYNLFAHTFPQQGIEVRFADPRDPASFAKLIDARTKAVFCESIGNPLGNVTDIAALGKVAHDHGVPLIVDNTVPSPYLCRPIEHGADIVVHALTKYMNGHGNSIGGVIVDSGKFPWAEHKERFKRLNEPDVSYHGVVYTEALGAAAYIARARVVPLRNMGAALSPFNAWATLQGIETLPLRMDRICENAQKIAETLQNHPKVEWVRYAGLPDHPDHALVQRQMGGKASGILSFSLKTAPGEDARAAGARFLDALQLFLRLVNIGDAKSLATHPASTTHRQLNPEELAKAGVTEGMVRLSIGIEHIDDLLEDLNRALQAV
;
A
#
# COMPACT_ATOMS: atom_id res chain seq x y z
N ARG A 1 18.36 -3.21 7.41
CA ARG A 1 17.34 -3.24 8.48
C ARG A 1 15.99 -3.72 7.95
N VAL A 2 15.47 -3.12 6.87
CA VAL A 2 14.12 -3.45 6.38
C VAL A 2 13.99 -4.92 5.99
N ALA A 3 15.00 -5.50 5.32
CA ALA A 3 15.01 -6.95 5.03
C ALA A 3 14.86 -7.80 6.31
N ALA A 4 15.58 -7.46 7.37
CA ALA A 4 15.48 -8.17 8.65
C ALA A 4 14.11 -7.99 9.32
N LEU A 5 13.47 -6.82 9.20
CA LEU A 5 12.14 -6.57 9.74
C LEU A 5 11.05 -7.36 9.02
N GLU A 6 11.15 -7.49 7.70
CA GLU A 6 10.22 -8.27 6.88
C GLU A 6 10.51 -9.78 6.84
N GLY A 7 11.69 -10.22 7.29
CA GLY A 7 12.13 -11.61 7.18
C GLY A 7 12.64 -11.99 5.78
N GLY A 8 13.09 -11.02 5.00
CA GLY A 8 13.64 -11.23 3.66
C GLY A 8 15.14 -11.51 3.66
N VAL A 9 15.64 -12.10 2.56
CA VAL A 9 17.06 -12.39 2.35
C VAL A 9 17.88 -11.13 2.06
N ALA A 10 17.27 -10.15 1.35
CA ALA A 10 17.92 -8.88 1.00
C ALA A 10 16.88 -7.79 0.71
N ALA A 11 17.34 -6.54 0.68
CA ALA A 11 16.52 -5.39 0.33
C ALA A 11 17.31 -4.39 -0.53
N LEU A 12 16.54 -3.60 -1.30
CA LEU A 12 17.06 -2.53 -2.15
C LEU A 12 16.27 -1.24 -1.89
N ALA A 13 16.95 -0.21 -1.40
CA ALA A 13 16.37 1.09 -1.19
C ALA A 13 16.38 1.94 -2.48
N LEU A 14 15.28 2.65 -2.73
CA LEU A 14 15.07 3.50 -3.90
C LEU A 14 14.53 4.88 -3.49
N ALA A 15 14.52 5.82 -4.44
CA ALA A 15 14.15 7.21 -4.20
C ALA A 15 12.70 7.44 -3.75
N SER A 16 11.78 6.50 -4.04
CA SER A 16 10.38 6.61 -3.65
C SER A 16 9.68 5.23 -3.67
N GLY A 17 8.49 5.13 -3.06
CA GLY A 17 7.65 3.95 -3.18
C GLY A 17 7.26 3.63 -4.62
N MET A 18 6.96 4.65 -5.43
CA MET A 18 6.67 4.46 -6.86
C MET A 18 7.88 3.90 -7.61
N ALA A 19 9.10 4.40 -7.32
CA ALA A 19 10.32 3.84 -7.89
C ALA A 19 10.54 2.37 -7.47
N ALA A 20 10.18 2.01 -6.23
CA ALA A 20 10.26 0.64 -5.76
C ALA A 20 9.27 -0.27 -6.51
N ILE A 21 8.00 0.13 -6.67
CA ILE A 21 7.00 -0.63 -7.41
C ILE A 21 7.41 -0.79 -8.88
N THR A 22 7.83 0.31 -9.54
CA THR A 22 8.28 0.29 -10.93
C THR A 22 9.47 -0.65 -11.12
N ALA A 23 10.50 -0.52 -10.28
CA ALA A 23 11.69 -1.36 -10.36
C ALA A 23 11.37 -2.83 -10.03
N ALA A 24 10.46 -3.09 -9.07
CA ALA A 24 10.05 -4.45 -8.74
C ALA A 24 9.45 -5.17 -9.96
N ILE A 25 8.54 -4.53 -10.67
CA ILE A 25 7.93 -5.10 -11.88
C ILE A 25 8.94 -5.19 -13.03
N GLN A 26 9.67 -4.11 -13.33
CA GLN A 26 10.64 -4.08 -14.43
C GLN A 26 11.84 -5.02 -14.23
N THR A 27 12.06 -5.53 -13.02
CA THR A 27 13.06 -6.58 -12.77
C THR A 27 12.69 -7.87 -13.50
N ILE A 28 11.41 -8.19 -13.65
CA ILE A 28 10.93 -9.48 -14.20
C ILE A 28 10.03 -9.36 -15.43
N ALA A 29 9.47 -8.18 -15.70
CA ALA A 29 8.58 -7.92 -16.83
C ALA A 29 9.20 -7.01 -17.88
N GLU A 30 8.81 -7.17 -19.12
CA GLU A 30 9.20 -6.37 -20.28
C GLU A 30 8.03 -6.15 -21.24
N THR A 31 8.27 -5.44 -22.33
CA THR A 31 7.27 -5.23 -23.41
C THR A 31 6.71 -6.56 -23.90
N GLY A 32 5.39 -6.68 -23.93
CA GLY A 32 4.66 -7.89 -24.29
C GLY A 32 4.25 -8.76 -23.11
N ASP A 33 4.77 -8.51 -21.91
CA ASP A 33 4.36 -9.20 -20.68
C ASP A 33 3.14 -8.56 -20.02
N ASN A 34 2.57 -9.25 -19.02
CA ASN A 34 1.52 -8.71 -18.21
C ASN A 34 1.72 -9.03 -16.72
N ILE A 35 1.00 -8.31 -15.86
CA ILE A 35 0.80 -8.62 -14.45
C ILE A 35 -0.68 -8.64 -14.12
N VAL A 36 -1.07 -9.37 -13.08
CA VAL A 36 -2.42 -9.32 -12.52
C VAL A 36 -2.38 -8.56 -11.19
N SER A 37 -3.18 -7.53 -11.07
CA SER A 37 -3.17 -6.64 -9.91
C SER A 37 -4.53 -6.56 -9.25
N ALA A 38 -4.57 -6.41 -7.92
CA ALA A 38 -5.76 -5.96 -7.23
C ALA A 38 -6.26 -4.63 -7.81
N SER A 39 -7.56 -4.41 -7.83
CA SER A 39 -8.17 -3.17 -8.34
C SER A 39 -8.17 -2.03 -7.32
N THR A 40 -8.08 -2.34 -6.02
CA THR A 40 -8.03 -1.34 -4.93
C THR A 40 -6.59 -1.01 -4.59
N LEU A 41 -6.09 0.12 -5.11
CA LEU A 41 -4.70 0.53 -5.00
C LEU A 41 -4.59 2.01 -4.62
N TYR A 42 -3.43 2.37 -4.10
CA TYR A 42 -3.02 3.76 -4.03
C TYR A 42 -3.11 4.41 -5.43
N GLY A 43 -3.64 5.64 -5.50
CA GLY A 43 -3.90 6.31 -6.78
C GLY A 43 -2.67 6.42 -7.70
N GLY A 44 -1.47 6.61 -7.14
CA GLY A 44 -0.23 6.60 -7.92
C GLY A 44 0.07 5.24 -8.54
N THR A 45 -0.14 4.17 -7.80
CA THR A 45 0.05 2.79 -8.29
C THR A 45 -0.98 2.45 -9.37
N TYR A 46 -2.25 2.85 -9.16
CA TYR A 46 -3.28 2.69 -10.17
C TYR A 46 -2.92 3.41 -11.48
N ASN A 47 -2.50 4.69 -11.39
CA ASN A 47 -2.09 5.45 -12.57
C ASN A 47 -0.87 4.83 -13.28
N LEU A 48 0.12 4.34 -12.54
CA LEU A 48 1.26 3.61 -13.11
C LEU A 48 0.78 2.39 -13.90
N PHE A 49 -0.12 1.61 -13.32
CA PHE A 49 -0.60 0.34 -13.89
C PHE A 49 -1.60 0.54 -15.02
N ALA A 50 -2.52 1.49 -14.88
CA ALA A 50 -3.56 1.72 -15.89
C ALA A 50 -3.08 2.52 -17.11
N HIS A 51 -2.07 3.37 -16.94
CA HIS A 51 -1.68 4.32 -17.98
C HIS A 51 -0.20 4.24 -18.39
N THR A 52 0.72 4.20 -17.42
CA THR A 52 2.16 4.27 -17.73
C THR A 52 2.71 2.95 -18.24
N PHE A 53 2.43 1.84 -17.57
CA PHE A 53 2.90 0.52 -18.00
C PHE A 53 2.37 0.08 -19.36
N PRO A 54 1.09 0.30 -19.74
CA PRO A 54 0.63 0.04 -21.08
C PRO A 54 1.40 0.79 -22.18
N GLN A 55 1.83 2.04 -21.90
CA GLN A 55 2.69 2.80 -22.84
C GLN A 55 4.09 2.20 -22.98
N GLN A 56 4.54 1.41 -21.99
CA GLN A 56 5.79 0.67 -22.01
C GLN A 56 5.62 -0.77 -22.54
N GLY A 57 4.40 -1.11 -22.97
CA GLY A 57 4.06 -2.43 -23.50
C GLY A 57 3.85 -3.51 -22.44
N ILE A 58 3.70 -3.14 -21.17
CA ILE A 58 3.35 -4.06 -20.07
C ILE A 58 1.85 -3.92 -19.79
N GLU A 59 1.08 -4.98 -20.05
CA GLU A 59 -0.35 -5.01 -19.75
C GLU A 59 -0.59 -5.22 -18.25
N VAL A 60 -1.57 -4.51 -17.68
CA VAL A 60 -2.02 -4.78 -16.30
C VAL A 60 -3.49 -5.16 -16.30
N ARG A 61 -3.81 -6.31 -15.72
CA ARG A 61 -5.15 -6.85 -15.60
C ARG A 61 -5.61 -6.72 -14.15
N PHE A 62 -6.72 -6.00 -13.95
CA PHE A 62 -7.24 -5.76 -12.62
C PHE A 62 -8.24 -6.83 -12.19
N ALA A 63 -8.07 -7.34 -10.97
CA ALA A 63 -8.89 -8.36 -10.34
C ALA A 63 -9.54 -7.82 -9.06
N ASP A 64 -10.62 -8.46 -8.61
CA ASP A 64 -11.26 -8.16 -7.33
C ASP A 64 -10.40 -8.70 -6.18
N PRO A 65 -9.86 -7.85 -5.27
CA PRO A 65 -9.03 -8.28 -4.15
C PRO A 65 -9.75 -9.19 -3.15
N ARG A 66 -11.08 -9.24 -3.17
CA ARG A 66 -11.89 -10.11 -2.32
C ARG A 66 -12.19 -11.48 -2.95
N ASP A 67 -11.90 -11.65 -4.24
CA ASP A 67 -12.07 -12.91 -4.96
C ASP A 67 -10.73 -13.41 -5.52
N PRO A 68 -9.95 -14.22 -4.77
CA PRO A 68 -8.71 -14.80 -5.27
C PRO A 68 -8.88 -15.58 -6.59
N ALA A 69 -10.05 -16.17 -6.85
CA ALA A 69 -10.32 -16.89 -8.09
C ALA A 69 -10.41 -15.94 -9.30
N SER A 70 -10.70 -14.66 -9.10
CA SER A 70 -10.68 -13.66 -10.16
C SER A 70 -9.26 -13.44 -10.70
N PHE A 71 -8.24 -13.52 -9.84
CA PHE A 71 -6.83 -13.43 -10.25
C PHE A 71 -6.41 -14.63 -11.10
N ALA A 72 -6.77 -15.84 -10.67
CA ALA A 72 -6.43 -17.07 -11.39
C ALA A 72 -6.92 -17.04 -12.85
N LYS A 73 -8.11 -16.49 -13.10
CA LYS A 73 -8.71 -16.37 -14.45
C LYS A 73 -7.94 -15.42 -15.38
N LEU A 74 -7.17 -14.49 -14.82
CA LEU A 74 -6.45 -13.46 -15.56
C LEU A 74 -4.98 -13.80 -15.78
N ILE A 75 -4.46 -14.86 -15.14
CA ILE A 75 -3.07 -15.33 -15.29
C ILE A 75 -2.94 -16.14 -16.57
N ASP A 76 -1.93 -15.81 -17.40
CA ASP A 76 -1.56 -16.56 -18.60
C ASP A 76 -0.04 -16.83 -18.65
N ALA A 77 0.45 -17.36 -19.79
CA ALA A 77 1.87 -17.68 -19.97
C ALA A 77 2.79 -16.44 -19.94
N ARG A 78 2.26 -15.23 -20.20
CA ARG A 78 3.01 -13.96 -20.19
C ARG A 78 2.92 -13.24 -18.85
N THR A 79 2.12 -13.73 -17.92
CA THR A 79 1.99 -13.11 -16.58
C THR A 79 3.27 -13.27 -15.80
N LYS A 80 3.80 -12.17 -15.26
CA LYS A 80 5.07 -12.14 -14.52
C LYS A 80 4.90 -12.01 -13.01
N ALA A 81 3.78 -11.46 -12.54
CA ALA A 81 3.51 -11.34 -11.12
C ALA A 81 2.01 -11.19 -10.84
N VAL A 82 1.62 -11.51 -9.61
CA VAL A 82 0.42 -11.00 -8.94
C VAL A 82 0.84 -9.85 -8.02
N PHE A 83 0.07 -8.76 -8.02
CA PHE A 83 0.33 -7.59 -7.18
C PHE A 83 -0.89 -7.23 -6.34
N CYS A 84 -0.67 -6.89 -5.05
CA CYS A 84 -1.71 -6.33 -4.18
C CYS A 84 -1.13 -5.38 -3.14
N GLU A 85 -1.99 -4.59 -2.49
CA GLU A 85 -1.69 -3.89 -1.24
C GLU A 85 -2.21 -4.73 -0.06
N SER A 86 -1.46 -4.81 1.04
CA SER A 86 -1.90 -5.51 2.26
C SER A 86 -3.13 -4.87 2.89
N ILE A 87 -3.18 -3.53 2.91
CA ILE A 87 -4.36 -2.71 3.20
C ILE A 87 -4.53 -1.68 2.10
N GLY A 88 -5.66 -1.72 1.40
CA GLY A 88 -5.98 -0.81 0.32
C GLY A 88 -6.32 0.61 0.82
N ASN A 89 -5.94 1.62 0.06
CA ASN A 89 -6.19 3.03 0.35
C ASN A 89 -6.98 3.68 -0.82
N PRO A 90 -8.14 4.29 -0.58
CA PRO A 90 -8.66 4.82 0.68
C PRO A 90 -9.64 3.91 1.45
N LEU A 91 -10.00 2.74 0.93
CA LEU A 91 -11.12 1.96 1.44
C LEU A 91 -10.83 1.16 2.72
N GLY A 92 -9.55 0.96 3.06
CA GLY A 92 -9.14 0.20 4.24
C GLY A 92 -9.44 -1.30 4.15
N ASN A 93 -9.74 -1.83 2.96
CA ASN A 93 -9.92 -3.26 2.74
C ASN A 93 -8.62 -4.02 2.97
N VAL A 94 -8.71 -5.21 3.55
CA VAL A 94 -7.55 -6.06 3.83
C VAL A 94 -7.50 -7.22 2.84
N THR A 95 -6.33 -7.44 2.25
CA THR A 95 -6.11 -8.53 1.31
C THR A 95 -5.75 -9.83 2.03
N ASP A 96 -6.35 -10.95 1.65
CA ASP A 96 -5.92 -12.28 2.08
C ASP A 96 -4.64 -12.67 1.34
N ILE A 97 -3.50 -12.33 1.95
CA ILE A 97 -2.17 -12.53 1.34
C ILE A 97 -1.91 -14.02 1.12
N ALA A 98 -2.31 -14.89 2.06
CA ALA A 98 -2.08 -16.32 1.94
C ALA A 98 -2.89 -16.94 0.80
N ALA A 99 -4.13 -16.52 0.61
CA ALA A 99 -4.96 -16.99 -0.50
C ALA A 99 -4.41 -16.53 -1.85
N LEU A 100 -3.96 -15.28 -1.97
CA LEU A 100 -3.34 -14.78 -3.21
C LEU A 100 -1.97 -15.40 -3.46
N GLY A 101 -1.15 -15.61 -2.42
CA GLY A 101 0.13 -16.31 -2.53
C GLY A 101 -0.06 -17.72 -3.09
N LYS A 102 -1.06 -18.46 -2.60
CA LYS A 102 -1.40 -19.76 -3.15
C LYS A 102 -1.79 -19.69 -4.63
N VAL A 103 -2.67 -18.76 -5.01
CA VAL A 103 -3.06 -18.57 -6.42
C VAL A 103 -1.85 -18.26 -7.30
N ALA A 104 -0.98 -17.35 -6.87
CA ALA A 104 0.22 -16.99 -7.61
C ALA A 104 1.16 -18.20 -7.80
N HIS A 105 1.45 -18.92 -6.73
CA HIS A 105 2.36 -20.07 -6.76
C HIS A 105 1.78 -21.26 -7.56
N ASP A 106 0.49 -21.54 -7.46
CA ASP A 106 -0.18 -22.56 -8.27
C ASP A 106 -0.03 -22.31 -9.78
N HIS A 107 0.22 -21.05 -10.18
CA HIS A 107 0.43 -20.63 -11.58
C HIS A 107 1.91 -20.32 -11.91
N GLY A 108 2.83 -20.57 -10.98
CA GLY A 108 4.27 -20.33 -11.17
C GLY A 108 4.65 -18.86 -11.37
N VAL A 109 3.96 -17.95 -10.68
CA VAL A 109 4.27 -16.51 -10.65
C VAL A 109 4.44 -16.02 -9.21
N PRO A 110 5.33 -15.03 -8.94
CA PRO A 110 5.51 -14.49 -7.60
C PRO A 110 4.34 -13.58 -7.19
N LEU A 111 4.09 -13.52 -5.87
CA LEU A 111 3.24 -12.52 -5.25
C LEU A 111 4.10 -11.33 -4.79
N ILE A 112 3.78 -10.13 -5.28
CA ILE A 112 4.35 -8.86 -4.86
C ILE A 112 3.32 -8.13 -3.99
N VAL A 113 3.69 -7.76 -2.76
CA VAL A 113 2.79 -7.08 -1.82
C VAL A 113 3.35 -5.71 -1.46
N ASP A 114 2.56 -4.66 -1.66
CA ASP A 114 2.84 -3.36 -1.05
C ASP A 114 2.34 -3.36 0.40
N ASN A 115 3.29 -3.36 1.33
CA ASN A 115 3.05 -3.42 2.77
C ASN A 115 3.24 -2.07 3.47
N THR A 116 3.07 -0.98 2.71
CA THR A 116 3.30 0.38 3.21
C THR A 116 2.44 0.72 4.42
N VAL A 117 1.17 0.34 4.42
CA VAL A 117 0.19 0.73 5.46
C VAL A 117 0.38 -0.02 6.77
N PRO A 118 0.45 -1.34 6.80
CA PRO A 118 0.71 -2.07 8.05
C PRO A 118 2.13 -1.87 8.57
N SER A 119 3.09 -1.63 7.70
CA SER A 119 4.53 -1.74 7.98
C SER A 119 4.92 -3.17 8.43
N PRO A 120 6.21 -3.50 8.52
CA PRO A 120 6.63 -4.82 9.00
C PRO A 120 6.34 -5.05 10.50
N TYR A 121 5.85 -4.04 11.20
CA TYR A 121 5.46 -4.18 12.59
C TYR A 121 4.09 -4.85 12.76
N LEU A 122 3.11 -4.50 11.93
CA LEU A 122 1.77 -5.10 12.02
C LEU A 122 1.63 -6.34 11.15
N CYS A 123 2.27 -6.38 9.99
CA CYS A 123 2.18 -7.49 9.04
C CYS A 123 3.54 -7.75 8.38
N ARG A 124 3.90 -9.03 8.27
CA ARG A 124 5.05 -9.49 7.48
C ARG A 124 4.54 -10.37 6.34
N PRO A 125 4.29 -9.82 5.15
CA PRO A 125 3.69 -10.58 4.04
C PRO A 125 4.46 -11.83 3.66
N ILE A 126 5.79 -11.87 3.85
CA ILE A 126 6.64 -13.04 3.59
C ILE A 126 6.23 -14.25 4.45
N GLU A 127 5.72 -14.03 5.66
CA GLU A 127 5.22 -15.10 6.53
C GLU A 127 3.86 -15.66 6.04
N HIS A 128 3.18 -14.92 5.15
CA HIS A 128 1.90 -15.27 4.55
C HIS A 128 1.99 -15.66 3.07
N GLY A 129 3.20 -15.84 2.52
CA GLY A 129 3.38 -16.33 1.15
C GLY A 129 3.70 -15.26 0.11
N ALA A 130 4.00 -14.02 0.50
CA ALA A 130 4.56 -13.05 -0.43
C ALA A 130 6.02 -13.38 -0.75
N ASP A 131 6.39 -13.19 -2.01
CA ASP A 131 7.77 -13.40 -2.49
C ASP A 131 8.56 -12.10 -2.47
N ILE A 132 7.92 -11.02 -2.86
CA ILE A 132 8.49 -9.67 -2.89
C ILE A 132 7.59 -8.74 -2.10
N VAL A 133 8.19 -7.92 -1.25
CA VAL A 133 7.48 -6.87 -0.50
C VAL A 133 8.02 -5.51 -0.92
N VAL A 134 7.13 -4.56 -1.16
CA VAL A 134 7.50 -3.16 -1.43
C VAL A 134 6.94 -2.23 -0.36
N HIS A 135 7.62 -1.12 -0.11
CA HIS A 135 7.14 -0.08 0.78
C HIS A 135 7.46 1.31 0.24
N ALA A 136 6.55 2.24 0.46
CA ALA A 136 6.89 3.65 0.53
C ALA A 136 7.46 3.96 1.93
N LEU A 137 8.78 4.06 2.04
CA LEU A 137 9.47 4.45 3.28
C LEU A 137 9.03 5.83 3.79
N THR A 138 8.52 6.65 2.88
CA THR A 138 7.89 7.96 3.10
C THR A 138 6.84 7.98 4.20
N LYS A 139 6.14 6.84 4.41
CA LYS A 139 4.96 6.71 5.25
C LYS A 139 5.35 6.29 6.68
N TYR A 140 4.75 5.28 7.23
CA TYR A 140 4.92 4.86 8.63
C TYR A 140 6.36 4.56 9.03
N MET A 141 7.20 4.02 8.13
CA MET A 141 8.61 3.73 8.47
C MET A 141 9.41 4.98 8.78
N ASN A 142 9.27 6.07 7.99
CA ASN A 142 9.82 7.37 8.34
C ASN A 142 9.00 8.02 9.45
N GLY A 143 7.69 8.13 9.27
CA GLY A 143 6.70 8.56 10.26
C GLY A 143 6.68 10.05 10.59
N HIS A 144 7.39 10.90 9.84
CA HIS A 144 7.53 12.32 10.16
C HIS A 144 7.18 13.27 9.01
N GLY A 145 6.78 12.73 7.85
CA GLY A 145 6.40 13.54 6.68
C GLY A 145 7.52 14.40 6.08
N ASN A 146 8.78 14.09 6.38
CA ASN A 146 9.95 14.93 6.07
C ASN A 146 10.95 14.29 5.10
N SER A 147 10.70 13.06 4.62
CA SER A 147 11.56 12.39 3.64
C SER A 147 10.76 11.50 2.70
N ILE A 148 11.31 11.25 1.53
CA ILE A 148 10.75 10.38 0.50
C ILE A 148 11.70 9.23 0.28
N GLY A 149 11.16 8.00 0.21
CA GLY A 149 11.95 6.82 -0.06
C GLY A 149 11.05 5.62 -0.40
N GLY A 150 11.65 4.61 -0.97
CA GLY A 150 11.05 3.31 -1.24
C GLY A 150 12.00 2.18 -0.94
N VAL A 151 11.48 0.96 -0.83
CA VAL A 151 12.29 -0.24 -0.65
C VAL A 151 11.60 -1.44 -1.29
N ILE A 152 12.40 -2.31 -1.89
CA ILE A 152 12.02 -3.66 -2.30
C ILE A 152 12.68 -4.63 -1.34
N VAL A 153 11.93 -5.60 -0.84
CA VAL A 153 12.45 -6.71 -0.03
C VAL A 153 12.18 -8.02 -0.78
N ASP A 154 13.22 -8.81 -0.94
CA ASP A 154 13.16 -10.14 -1.56
C ASP A 154 13.12 -11.21 -0.47
N SER A 155 12.12 -12.10 -0.51
CA SER A 155 12.05 -13.23 0.39
C SER A 155 13.18 -14.25 0.16
N GLY A 156 13.70 -14.31 -1.08
CA GLY A 156 14.64 -15.34 -1.55
C GLY A 156 14.02 -16.73 -1.69
N LYS A 157 12.68 -16.84 -1.61
CA LYS A 157 11.98 -18.13 -1.57
C LYS A 157 11.36 -18.54 -2.91
N PHE A 158 11.07 -17.58 -3.83
CA PHE A 158 10.48 -17.93 -5.12
C PHE A 158 11.47 -18.71 -5.97
N PRO A 159 11.08 -19.86 -6.54
CA PRO A 159 11.98 -20.77 -7.26
C PRO A 159 12.21 -20.32 -8.71
N TRP A 160 12.88 -19.17 -8.91
CA TRP A 160 13.12 -18.57 -10.22
C TRP A 160 13.71 -19.53 -11.24
N ALA A 161 14.61 -20.43 -10.79
CA ALA A 161 15.27 -21.42 -11.64
C ALA A 161 14.35 -22.55 -12.13
N GLU A 162 13.22 -22.80 -11.46
CA GLU A 162 12.23 -23.77 -11.88
C GLU A 162 11.32 -23.24 -12.98
N HIS A 163 11.22 -21.92 -13.11
CA HIS A 163 10.35 -21.22 -14.07
C HIS A 163 11.16 -20.48 -15.15
N LYS A 164 12.23 -21.10 -15.69
CA LYS A 164 13.20 -20.48 -16.61
C LYS A 164 12.57 -19.82 -17.83
N GLU A 165 11.62 -20.49 -18.47
CA GLU A 165 10.96 -19.99 -19.68
C GLU A 165 10.13 -18.73 -19.42
N ARG A 166 9.58 -18.61 -18.20
CA ARG A 166 8.81 -17.43 -17.80
C ARG A 166 9.71 -16.27 -17.38
N PHE A 167 10.81 -16.54 -16.67
CA PHE A 167 11.71 -15.54 -16.09
C PHE A 167 13.10 -15.55 -16.73
N LYS A 168 13.15 -15.44 -18.07
CA LYS A 168 14.39 -15.42 -18.87
C LYS A 168 15.39 -14.39 -18.38
N ARG A 169 14.92 -13.20 -17.97
CA ARG A 169 15.76 -12.12 -17.44
C ARG A 169 16.62 -12.48 -16.23
N LEU A 170 16.25 -13.53 -15.48
CA LEU A 170 17.01 -14.05 -14.35
C LEU A 170 17.80 -15.32 -14.69
N ASN A 171 17.40 -16.02 -15.75
CA ASN A 171 17.87 -17.35 -16.10
C ASN A 171 18.69 -17.41 -17.40
N GLU A 172 18.78 -16.31 -18.15
CA GLU A 172 19.61 -16.20 -19.35
C GLU A 172 20.74 -15.17 -19.14
N PRO A 173 21.84 -15.23 -19.89
CA PRO A 173 22.95 -14.28 -19.78
C PRO A 173 22.48 -12.85 -20.01
N ASP A 174 22.65 -11.96 -19.03
CA ASP A 174 22.32 -10.56 -19.13
C ASP A 174 23.43 -9.79 -19.86
N VAL A 175 23.19 -9.41 -21.10
CA VAL A 175 24.14 -8.67 -21.93
C VAL A 175 24.46 -7.28 -21.38
N SER A 176 23.55 -6.70 -20.55
CA SER A 176 23.77 -5.40 -19.91
C SER A 176 24.66 -5.48 -18.66
N TYR A 177 24.89 -6.70 -18.15
CA TYR A 177 25.72 -6.94 -16.96
C TYR A 177 26.65 -8.16 -17.11
N HIS A 178 27.62 -8.06 -18.01
CA HIS A 178 28.73 -9.01 -18.22
C HIS A 178 28.29 -10.46 -18.54
N GLY A 179 27.08 -10.67 -19.06
CA GLY A 179 26.58 -12.02 -19.36
C GLY A 179 26.23 -12.85 -18.13
N VAL A 180 25.96 -12.22 -16.98
CA VAL A 180 25.61 -12.95 -15.75
C VAL A 180 24.25 -13.62 -15.89
N VAL A 181 24.17 -14.87 -15.49
CA VAL A 181 22.93 -15.61 -15.20
C VAL A 181 22.66 -15.49 -13.71
N TYR A 182 21.69 -14.66 -13.31
CA TYR A 182 21.52 -14.26 -11.91
C TYR A 182 21.18 -15.44 -10.99
N THR A 183 20.33 -16.37 -11.45
CA THR A 183 19.94 -17.55 -10.66
C THR A 183 21.11 -18.49 -10.40
N GLU A 184 22.04 -18.62 -11.36
CA GLU A 184 23.24 -19.44 -11.19
C GLU A 184 24.30 -18.76 -10.31
N ALA A 185 24.49 -17.45 -10.51
CA ALA A 185 25.53 -16.72 -9.82
C ALA A 185 25.18 -16.36 -8.36
N LEU A 186 23.89 -16.14 -8.06
CA LEU A 186 23.47 -15.48 -6.81
C LEU A 186 22.32 -16.22 -6.09
N GLY A 187 21.78 -17.30 -6.68
CA GLY A 187 20.75 -18.15 -6.03
C GLY A 187 19.57 -17.36 -5.49
N ALA A 188 19.34 -17.42 -4.19
CA ALA A 188 18.23 -16.75 -3.51
C ALA A 188 18.24 -15.21 -3.66
N ALA A 189 19.39 -14.59 -3.94
CA ALA A 189 19.51 -13.15 -4.14
C ALA A 189 19.41 -12.71 -5.62
N ALA A 190 19.09 -13.60 -6.54
CA ALA A 190 19.04 -13.35 -7.99
C ALA A 190 18.16 -12.15 -8.35
N TYR A 191 16.95 -12.12 -7.81
CA TYR A 191 15.98 -11.06 -8.09
C TYR A 191 16.46 -9.69 -7.59
N ILE A 192 16.85 -9.59 -6.32
CA ILE A 192 17.23 -8.30 -5.75
C ILE A 192 18.54 -7.77 -6.32
N ALA A 193 19.45 -8.66 -6.71
CA ALA A 193 20.68 -8.29 -7.38
C ALA A 193 20.41 -7.70 -8.77
N ARG A 194 19.54 -8.35 -9.58
CA ARG A 194 19.12 -7.79 -10.85
C ARG A 194 18.41 -6.46 -10.68
N ALA A 195 17.51 -6.34 -9.71
CA ALA A 195 16.84 -5.08 -9.39
C ALA A 195 17.83 -3.92 -9.14
N ARG A 196 18.97 -4.21 -8.47
CA ARG A 196 20.03 -3.24 -8.22
C ARG A 196 20.81 -2.86 -9.48
N VAL A 197 21.24 -3.84 -10.26
CA VAL A 197 22.20 -3.59 -11.36
C VAL A 197 21.53 -3.24 -12.68
N VAL A 198 20.22 -3.42 -12.81
CA VAL A 198 19.47 -3.04 -14.03
C VAL A 198 18.49 -1.91 -13.72
N PRO A 199 17.29 -2.10 -13.12
CA PRO A 199 16.37 -0.98 -12.97
C PRO A 199 16.95 0.17 -12.15
N LEU A 200 17.51 -0.08 -10.96
CA LEU A 200 18.04 1.01 -10.12
C LEU A 200 19.20 1.72 -10.79
N ARG A 201 20.21 0.97 -11.24
CA ARG A 201 21.43 1.56 -11.83
C ARG A 201 21.14 2.36 -13.09
N ASN A 202 20.34 1.79 -13.99
CA ASN A 202 20.10 2.39 -15.31
C ASN A 202 19.06 3.51 -15.28
N MET A 203 18.06 3.44 -14.38
CA MET A 203 17.04 4.49 -14.21
C MET A 203 17.44 5.56 -13.20
N GLY A 204 18.42 5.30 -12.34
CA GLY A 204 19.02 6.28 -11.43
C GLY A 204 18.17 6.65 -10.22
N ALA A 205 17.11 5.89 -9.88
CA ALA A 205 16.21 6.19 -8.76
C ALA A 205 16.82 5.83 -7.39
N ALA A 206 18.04 6.30 -7.08
CA ALA A 206 18.75 6.03 -5.85
C ALA A 206 18.21 6.85 -4.67
N LEU A 207 18.09 6.22 -3.49
CA LEU A 207 17.71 6.90 -2.25
C LEU A 207 18.84 7.85 -1.81
N SER A 208 18.46 9.10 -1.45
CA SER A 208 19.46 10.04 -0.92
C SER A 208 19.97 9.59 0.46
N PRO A 209 21.24 9.82 0.78
CA PRO A 209 21.80 9.46 2.09
C PRO A 209 21.07 10.13 3.26
N PHE A 210 20.62 11.39 3.09
CA PHE A 210 19.85 12.09 4.11
C PHE A 210 18.49 11.42 4.37
N ASN A 211 17.77 11.04 3.30
CA ASN A 211 16.47 10.35 3.44
C ASN A 211 16.65 8.94 4.04
N ALA A 212 17.77 8.26 3.73
CA ALA A 212 18.14 6.99 4.34
C ALA A 212 18.34 7.14 5.85
N TRP A 213 19.07 8.16 6.27
CA TRP A 213 19.29 8.49 7.69
C TRP A 213 17.97 8.81 8.40
N ALA A 214 17.15 9.72 7.84
CA ALA A 214 15.87 10.08 8.43
C ALA A 214 14.93 8.87 8.58
N THR A 215 14.90 7.98 7.59
CA THR A 215 14.13 6.73 7.65
C THR A 215 14.65 5.80 8.73
N LEU A 216 15.97 5.69 8.92
CA LEU A 216 16.56 4.87 9.98
C LEU A 216 16.17 5.39 11.37
N GLN A 217 16.09 6.71 11.57
CA GLN A 217 15.59 7.30 12.81
C GLN A 217 14.09 6.98 13.04
N GLY A 218 13.28 7.08 11.98
CA GLY A 218 11.86 6.71 12.05
C GLY A 218 11.64 5.23 12.39
N ILE A 219 12.45 4.33 11.86
CA ILE A 219 12.35 2.88 12.13
C ILE A 219 12.61 2.57 13.61
N GLU A 220 13.46 3.33 14.29
CA GLU A 220 13.78 3.09 15.72
C GLU A 220 12.56 3.25 16.63
N THR A 221 11.63 4.13 16.28
CA THR A 221 10.40 4.37 17.05
C THR A 221 9.15 3.75 16.40
N LEU A 222 9.30 3.00 15.32
CA LEU A 222 8.18 2.44 14.57
C LEU A 222 7.20 1.63 15.46
N PRO A 223 7.64 0.69 16.31
CA PRO A 223 6.72 -0.08 17.14
C PRO A 223 5.88 0.80 18.08
N LEU A 224 6.53 1.75 18.76
CA LEU A 224 5.85 2.67 19.69
C LEU A 224 4.81 3.53 18.98
N ARG A 225 5.14 4.04 17.79
CA ARG A 225 4.22 4.85 17.00
C ARG A 225 3.06 4.02 16.48
N MET A 226 3.33 2.83 15.96
CA MET A 226 2.27 1.97 15.41
C MET A 226 1.30 1.51 16.51
N ASP A 227 1.76 1.19 17.69
CA ASP A 227 0.90 0.85 18.83
C ASP A 227 -0.03 2.02 19.16
N ARG A 228 0.53 3.21 19.39
CA ARG A 228 -0.26 4.41 19.70
C ARG A 228 -1.22 4.78 18.57
N ILE A 229 -0.79 4.72 17.32
CA ILE A 229 -1.61 4.99 16.15
C ILE A 229 -2.81 4.04 16.08
N CYS A 230 -2.59 2.73 16.27
CA CYS A 230 -3.66 1.74 16.23
C CYS A 230 -4.65 1.91 17.37
N GLU A 231 -4.17 2.18 18.59
CA GLU A 231 -5.01 2.47 19.75
C GLU A 231 -5.91 3.69 19.52
N ASN A 232 -5.32 4.79 19.05
CA ASN A 232 -6.04 6.01 18.71
C ASN A 232 -7.07 5.77 17.60
N ALA A 233 -6.66 5.08 16.53
CA ALA A 233 -7.52 4.80 15.39
C ALA A 233 -8.73 3.93 15.76
N GLN A 234 -8.52 2.91 16.61
CA GLN A 234 -9.59 2.06 17.13
C GLN A 234 -10.60 2.89 17.92
N LYS A 235 -10.12 3.70 18.86
CA LYS A 235 -10.98 4.54 19.70
C LYS A 235 -11.76 5.58 18.91
N ILE A 236 -11.12 6.20 17.91
CA ILE A 236 -11.77 7.16 17.01
C ILE A 236 -12.84 6.44 16.15
N ALA A 237 -12.52 5.27 15.58
CA ALA A 237 -13.48 4.52 14.78
C ALA A 237 -14.72 4.13 15.56
N GLU A 238 -14.57 3.62 16.80
CA GLU A 238 -15.67 3.30 17.72
C GLU A 238 -16.52 4.52 18.08
N THR A 239 -15.88 5.67 18.32
CA THR A 239 -16.57 6.92 18.63
C THR A 239 -17.35 7.44 17.44
N LEU A 240 -16.74 7.45 16.25
CA LEU A 240 -17.40 7.90 15.02
C LEU A 240 -18.56 6.98 14.60
N GLN A 241 -18.44 5.66 14.79
CA GLN A 241 -19.48 4.69 14.46
C GLN A 241 -20.79 4.95 15.24
N ASN A 242 -20.66 5.48 16.46
CA ASN A 242 -21.79 5.81 17.33
C ASN A 242 -22.24 7.28 17.25
N HIS A 243 -21.60 8.09 16.39
CA HIS A 243 -21.89 9.52 16.35
C HIS A 243 -23.09 9.83 15.43
N PRO A 244 -24.09 10.64 15.88
CA PRO A 244 -25.35 10.87 15.13
C PRO A 244 -25.17 11.54 13.75
N LYS A 245 -24.07 12.26 13.52
CA LYS A 245 -23.72 12.92 12.25
C LYS A 245 -22.84 12.09 11.32
N VAL A 246 -22.56 10.84 11.68
CA VAL A 246 -21.79 9.89 10.87
C VAL A 246 -22.74 8.85 10.30
N GLU A 247 -22.65 8.63 8.99
CA GLU A 247 -23.48 7.67 8.26
C GLU A 247 -22.89 6.26 8.34
N TRP A 248 -21.60 6.14 8.11
CA TRP A 248 -20.85 4.88 8.20
C TRP A 248 -19.37 5.15 8.51
N VAL A 249 -18.70 4.14 9.08
CA VAL A 249 -17.25 4.10 9.30
C VAL A 249 -16.68 2.86 8.63
N ARG A 250 -15.54 3.01 7.95
CA ARG A 250 -14.75 1.91 7.39
C ARG A 250 -13.39 1.87 8.07
N TYR A 251 -13.23 0.90 8.94
CA TYR A 251 -11.98 0.61 9.64
C TYR A 251 -11.94 -0.89 9.96
N ALA A 252 -10.93 -1.59 9.45
CA ALA A 252 -10.86 -3.05 9.54
C ALA A 252 -10.64 -3.59 10.97
N GLY A 253 -10.33 -2.71 11.92
CA GLY A 253 -10.30 -3.01 13.35
C GLY A 253 -11.68 -3.13 14.02
N LEU A 254 -12.76 -2.65 13.38
CA LEU A 254 -14.12 -2.78 13.90
C LEU A 254 -14.65 -4.20 13.70
N PRO A 255 -15.36 -4.78 14.68
CA PRO A 255 -15.84 -6.17 14.62
C PRO A 255 -16.81 -6.47 13.47
N ASP A 256 -17.56 -5.47 13.02
CA ASP A 256 -18.52 -5.56 11.92
C ASP A 256 -17.92 -5.34 10.53
N HIS A 257 -16.62 -5.01 10.46
CA HIS A 257 -15.95 -4.87 9.18
C HIS A 257 -15.76 -6.24 8.48
N PRO A 258 -16.06 -6.36 7.17
CA PRO A 258 -15.97 -7.64 6.46
C PRO A 258 -14.59 -8.33 6.58
N ASP A 259 -13.54 -7.54 6.65
CA ASP A 259 -12.15 -8.03 6.67
C ASP A 259 -11.57 -8.12 8.11
N HIS A 260 -12.39 -7.94 9.17
CA HIS A 260 -11.93 -8.00 10.56
C HIS A 260 -11.19 -9.30 10.90
N ALA A 261 -11.71 -10.44 10.43
CA ALA A 261 -11.06 -11.73 10.64
C ALA A 261 -9.67 -11.82 9.99
N LEU A 262 -9.45 -11.14 8.86
CA LEU A 262 -8.13 -11.04 8.22
C LEU A 262 -7.15 -10.23 9.08
N VAL A 263 -7.61 -9.12 9.66
CA VAL A 263 -6.79 -8.31 10.58
C VAL A 263 -6.38 -9.14 11.80
N GLN A 264 -7.30 -9.91 12.39
CA GLN A 264 -6.97 -10.80 13.51
C GLN A 264 -5.90 -11.81 13.12
N ARG A 265 -6.04 -12.45 11.96
CA ARG A 265 -5.14 -13.52 11.50
C ARG A 265 -3.78 -13.01 11.04
N GLN A 266 -3.72 -11.91 10.29
CA GLN A 266 -2.50 -11.44 9.63
C GLN A 266 -1.78 -10.32 10.38
N MET A 267 -2.47 -9.60 11.27
CA MET A 267 -2.00 -8.34 11.89
C MET A 267 -2.19 -8.31 13.40
N GLY A 268 -2.53 -9.44 14.03
CA GLY A 268 -2.71 -9.51 15.48
C GLY A 268 -3.78 -8.57 16.05
N GLY A 269 -4.81 -8.24 15.24
CA GLY A 269 -5.92 -7.39 15.65
C GLY A 269 -5.70 -5.88 15.48
N LYS A 270 -4.55 -5.43 14.94
CA LYS A 270 -4.22 -4.01 14.74
C LYS A 270 -4.36 -3.61 13.27
N ALA A 271 -5.28 -2.71 12.94
CA ALA A 271 -5.66 -2.38 11.56
C ALA A 271 -5.04 -1.07 11.02
N SER A 272 -3.89 -0.65 11.55
CA SER A 272 -3.21 0.60 11.19
C SER A 272 -3.92 1.90 11.61
N GLY A 273 -3.47 3.04 11.08
CA GLY A 273 -4.01 4.37 11.39
C GLY A 273 -4.88 4.97 10.28
N ILE A 274 -5.25 4.20 9.25
CA ILE A 274 -6.11 4.70 8.18
C ILE A 274 -7.54 4.27 8.44
N LEU A 275 -8.45 5.23 8.49
CA LEU A 275 -9.88 5.00 8.51
C LEU A 275 -10.61 6.01 7.62
N SER A 276 -11.79 5.63 7.15
CA SER A 276 -12.67 6.51 6.40
C SER A 276 -14.07 6.48 6.98
N PHE A 277 -14.78 7.60 6.92
CA PHE A 277 -16.17 7.70 7.31
C PHE A 277 -16.93 8.64 6.40
N SER A 278 -18.26 8.53 6.37
CA SER A 278 -19.14 9.44 5.64
C SER A 278 -19.90 10.32 6.61
N LEU A 279 -20.00 11.59 6.27
CA LEU A 279 -20.87 12.54 6.97
C LEU A 279 -22.33 12.27 6.60
N LYS A 280 -23.21 12.33 7.59
CA LYS A 280 -24.66 12.28 7.38
C LYS A 280 -25.16 13.67 7.05
N THR A 281 -25.61 13.88 5.83
CA THR A 281 -26.17 15.15 5.36
C THR A 281 -27.69 15.12 5.35
N ALA A 282 -28.32 16.29 5.51
CA ALA A 282 -29.77 16.43 5.38
C ALA A 282 -30.21 16.22 3.91
N PRO A 283 -31.47 15.81 3.66
CA PRO A 283 -31.97 15.72 2.29
C PRO A 283 -31.85 17.04 1.53
N GLY A 284 -31.16 17.02 0.39
CA GLY A 284 -30.90 18.20 -0.45
C GLY A 284 -29.66 19.03 -0.04
N GLU A 285 -28.94 18.64 1.00
CA GLU A 285 -27.67 19.24 1.37
C GLU A 285 -26.54 18.71 0.48
N ASP A 286 -25.64 19.62 0.07
CA ASP A 286 -24.43 19.27 -0.68
C ASP A 286 -23.40 18.56 0.25
N ALA A 287 -23.27 17.25 0.09
CA ALA A 287 -22.35 16.42 0.87
C ALA A 287 -20.88 16.85 0.71
N ARG A 288 -20.51 17.38 -0.46
CA ARG A 288 -19.16 17.89 -0.71
C ARG A 288 -18.92 19.19 0.09
N ALA A 289 -19.90 20.07 0.16
CA ALA A 289 -19.83 21.27 0.97
C ALA A 289 -19.77 20.95 2.47
N ALA A 290 -20.52 19.94 2.93
CA ALA A 290 -20.48 19.46 4.30
C ALA A 290 -19.05 18.94 4.65
N GLY A 291 -18.44 18.14 3.75
CA GLY A 291 -17.05 17.68 3.91
C GLY A 291 -16.04 18.83 3.99
N ALA A 292 -16.24 19.88 3.21
CA ALA A 292 -15.38 21.05 3.26
C ALA A 292 -15.51 21.80 4.61
N ARG A 293 -16.76 22.02 5.11
CA ARG A 293 -16.98 22.65 6.42
C ARG A 293 -16.36 21.83 7.56
N PHE A 294 -16.52 20.51 7.51
CA PHE A 294 -15.88 19.62 8.48
C PHE A 294 -14.37 19.80 8.51
N LEU A 295 -13.70 19.77 7.35
CA LEU A 295 -12.25 19.96 7.28
C LEU A 295 -11.80 21.36 7.71
N ASP A 296 -12.59 22.39 7.41
CA ASP A 296 -12.26 23.79 7.78
C ASP A 296 -12.39 24.03 9.30
N ALA A 297 -13.19 23.25 9.99
CA ALA A 297 -13.39 23.36 11.44
C ALA A 297 -12.35 22.58 12.27
N LEU A 298 -11.56 21.70 11.64
CA LEU A 298 -10.44 21.01 12.31
C LEU A 298 -9.33 21.99 12.69
N GLN A 299 -8.75 21.82 13.87
CA GLN A 299 -7.67 22.65 14.41
C GLN A 299 -6.40 21.88 14.70
N LEU A 300 -6.53 20.61 15.11
CA LEU A 300 -5.41 19.72 15.42
C LEU A 300 -5.05 18.85 14.22
N PHE A 301 -6.04 18.26 13.56
CA PHE A 301 -5.82 17.49 12.34
C PHE A 301 -5.33 18.40 11.22
N LEU A 302 -4.20 18.05 10.62
CA LEU A 302 -3.69 18.79 9.45
C LEU A 302 -4.43 18.37 8.17
N ARG A 303 -4.84 19.35 7.40
CA ARG A 303 -5.48 19.14 6.09
C ARG A 303 -4.42 18.83 5.03
N LEU A 304 -4.11 17.56 4.86
CA LEU A 304 -3.01 17.10 4.02
C LEU A 304 -3.28 15.73 3.41
N VAL A 305 -2.98 15.60 2.12
CA VAL A 305 -3.06 14.32 1.39
C VAL A 305 -1.80 13.50 1.63
N ASN A 306 -1.65 12.96 2.83
CA ASN A 306 -0.59 12.01 3.18
C ASN A 306 -1.15 10.95 4.14
N ILE A 307 -0.32 10.01 4.57
CA ILE A 307 -0.63 8.99 5.58
C ILE A 307 0.64 8.63 6.35
N GLY A 308 0.46 8.07 7.55
CA GLY A 308 1.56 7.49 8.31
C GLY A 308 2.51 8.49 8.96
N ASP A 309 2.09 9.74 9.10
CA ASP A 309 2.78 10.75 9.90
C ASP A 309 2.48 10.54 11.40
N ALA A 310 3.37 10.98 12.27
CA ALA A 310 3.14 11.09 13.71
C ALA A 310 2.02 12.09 14.03
N LYS A 311 1.73 13.03 13.14
CA LYS A 311 0.61 13.97 13.21
C LYS A 311 -0.63 13.40 12.53
N SER A 312 -1.79 13.64 13.12
CA SER A 312 -3.07 13.26 12.54
C SER A 312 -3.42 14.14 11.33
N LEU A 313 -3.85 13.47 10.26
CA LEU A 313 -4.15 14.10 8.97
C LEU A 313 -5.59 13.80 8.57
N ALA A 314 -6.23 14.78 7.91
CA ALA A 314 -7.56 14.63 7.36
C ALA A 314 -7.59 15.06 5.88
N THR A 315 -8.34 14.31 5.05
CA THR A 315 -8.58 14.68 3.65
C THR A 315 -9.99 14.32 3.24
N HIS A 316 -10.53 15.09 2.30
CA HIS A 316 -11.82 14.85 1.66
C HIS A 316 -11.56 14.37 0.23
N PRO A 317 -11.58 13.06 -0.04
CA PRO A 317 -11.15 12.50 -1.32
C PRO A 317 -11.88 13.09 -2.54
N ALA A 318 -13.18 13.32 -2.44
CA ALA A 318 -13.98 13.86 -3.55
C ALA A 318 -13.57 15.27 -3.99
N SER A 319 -12.98 16.09 -3.11
CA SER A 319 -12.50 17.44 -3.45
C SER A 319 -11.01 17.55 -3.66
N THR A 320 -10.24 16.47 -3.39
CA THR A 320 -8.77 16.45 -3.44
C THR A 320 -8.25 15.36 -4.40
N THR A 321 -8.05 14.16 -3.90
CA THR A 321 -7.42 13.04 -4.64
C THR A 321 -8.24 12.51 -5.80
N HIS A 322 -9.57 12.69 -5.79
CA HIS A 322 -10.50 12.18 -6.80
C HIS A 322 -11.32 13.32 -7.44
N ARG A 323 -10.83 14.56 -7.35
CA ARG A 323 -11.55 15.76 -7.81
C ARG A 323 -11.94 15.71 -9.29
N GLN A 324 -11.16 15.04 -10.13
CA GLN A 324 -11.39 14.92 -11.57
C GLN A 324 -12.46 13.86 -11.92
N LEU A 325 -12.87 13.01 -10.98
CA LEU A 325 -13.86 11.97 -11.22
C LEU A 325 -15.28 12.53 -11.14
N ASN A 326 -16.14 12.04 -12.02
CA ASN A 326 -17.58 12.29 -11.95
C ASN A 326 -18.22 11.40 -10.86
N PRO A 327 -19.52 11.61 -10.50
CA PRO A 327 -20.18 10.83 -9.44
C PRO A 327 -20.19 9.32 -9.68
N GLU A 328 -20.33 8.86 -10.92
CA GLU A 328 -20.33 7.43 -11.27
C GLU A 328 -18.94 6.81 -11.10
N GLU A 329 -17.90 7.53 -11.50
CA GLU A 329 -16.51 7.13 -11.33
C GLU A 329 -16.11 7.12 -9.86
N LEU A 330 -16.56 8.11 -9.07
CA LEU A 330 -16.38 8.13 -7.61
C LEU A 330 -17.01 6.91 -6.95
N ALA A 331 -18.24 6.59 -7.32
CA ALA A 331 -18.95 5.42 -6.79
C ALA A 331 -18.22 4.11 -7.13
N LYS A 332 -17.70 3.96 -8.37
CA LYS A 332 -16.88 2.81 -8.78
C LYS A 332 -15.56 2.72 -7.99
N ALA A 333 -14.97 3.86 -7.64
CA ALA A 333 -13.79 3.94 -6.77
C ALA A 333 -14.13 3.71 -5.29
N GLY A 334 -15.42 3.53 -4.93
CA GLY A 334 -15.89 3.38 -3.55
C GLY A 334 -15.80 4.67 -2.72
N VAL A 335 -15.67 5.83 -3.37
CA VAL A 335 -15.59 7.15 -2.75
C VAL A 335 -16.96 7.83 -2.87
N THR A 336 -17.52 8.26 -1.73
CA THR A 336 -18.74 9.07 -1.69
C THR A 336 -18.41 10.56 -1.57
N GLU A 337 -19.35 11.44 -1.94
CA GLU A 337 -19.12 12.88 -1.87
C GLU A 337 -18.95 13.41 -0.44
N GLY A 338 -19.54 12.76 0.56
CA GLY A 338 -19.37 13.08 1.99
C GLY A 338 -18.26 12.32 2.70
N MET A 339 -17.46 11.54 1.97
CA MET A 339 -16.41 10.72 2.57
C MET A 339 -15.23 11.54 3.05
N VAL A 340 -14.84 11.35 4.30
CA VAL A 340 -13.61 11.86 4.90
C VAL A 340 -12.67 10.68 5.18
N ARG A 341 -11.40 10.81 4.85
CA ARG A 341 -10.34 9.86 5.22
C ARG A 341 -9.44 10.51 6.27
N LEU A 342 -9.20 9.79 7.36
CA LEU A 342 -8.24 10.15 8.39
C LEU A 342 -7.00 9.27 8.31
N SER A 343 -5.85 9.86 8.63
CA SER A 343 -4.62 9.15 8.98
C SER A 343 -4.25 9.56 10.38
N ILE A 344 -4.43 8.66 11.32
CA ILE A 344 -4.31 8.94 12.74
C ILE A 344 -2.84 8.94 13.16
N GLY A 345 -2.49 9.91 13.99
CA GLY A 345 -1.16 10.10 14.58
C GLY A 345 -1.09 9.64 16.03
N ILE A 346 -0.08 10.17 16.75
CA ILE A 346 0.28 9.75 18.10
C ILE A 346 -0.15 10.76 19.19
N GLU A 347 -0.91 11.77 18.84
CA GLU A 347 -1.40 12.78 19.78
C GLU A 347 -2.24 12.16 20.88
N HIS A 348 -2.54 12.92 21.93
CA HIS A 348 -3.41 12.44 23.00
C HIS A 348 -4.82 12.19 22.46
N ILE A 349 -5.41 11.06 22.84
CA ILE A 349 -6.71 10.63 22.27
C ILE A 349 -7.83 11.63 22.57
N ASP A 350 -7.84 12.23 23.75
CA ASP A 350 -8.89 13.18 24.13
C ASP A 350 -8.83 14.45 23.26
N ASP A 351 -7.63 14.94 22.93
CA ASP A 351 -7.45 16.09 22.04
C ASP A 351 -7.94 15.79 20.62
N LEU A 352 -7.66 14.56 20.12
CA LEU A 352 -8.14 14.09 18.82
C LEU A 352 -9.67 14.01 18.78
N LEU A 353 -10.29 13.46 19.83
CA LEU A 353 -11.75 13.35 19.94
C LEU A 353 -12.42 14.72 20.10
N GLU A 354 -11.83 15.63 20.84
CA GLU A 354 -12.32 17.01 20.98
C GLU A 354 -12.32 17.72 19.63
N ASP A 355 -11.22 17.63 18.86
CA ASP A 355 -11.11 18.26 17.56
C ASP A 355 -12.13 17.70 16.54
N LEU A 356 -12.31 16.36 16.51
CA LEU A 356 -13.31 15.72 15.67
C LEU A 356 -14.73 16.09 16.05
N ASN A 357 -15.05 16.13 17.35
CA ASN A 357 -16.37 16.51 17.82
C ASN A 357 -16.70 17.96 17.47
N ARG A 358 -15.73 18.89 17.62
CA ARG A 358 -15.89 20.29 17.20
C ARG A 358 -16.17 20.39 15.69
N ALA A 359 -15.40 19.68 14.88
CA ALA A 359 -15.57 19.67 13.44
C ALA A 359 -16.92 19.07 13.01
N LEU A 360 -17.39 18.02 13.69
CA LEU A 360 -18.71 17.44 13.46
C LEU A 360 -19.87 18.38 13.83
N GLN A 361 -19.67 19.31 14.80
CA GLN A 361 -20.68 20.32 15.13
C GLN A 361 -20.86 21.37 14.03
N ALA A 362 -19.87 21.58 13.15
CA ALA A 362 -19.92 22.53 12.05
C ALA A 362 -20.67 22.00 10.80
N VAL A 363 -21.13 20.75 10.84
CA VAL A 363 -21.81 20.06 9.73
C VAL A 363 -23.28 19.83 10.02
#